data_58a13170b006887ad6e896ddbeae318d
#
_entry.id   58a13170b006887ad6e896ddbeae318d
#
_cell.length_a   1.000
_cell.length_b   1.000
_cell.length_c   1.000
_cell.angle_alpha   90.00
_cell.angle_beta   90.00
_cell.angle_gamma   90.00
#
_symmetry.space_group_name_H-M   'P 1'
#
loop_
_entity.id
_entity.type
_entity.pdbx_description
1 polymer ?
#
loop_
_entity_poly.entity_id
_entity_poly.type
_entity_poly.pdbx_seq_one_letter_code
_entity_poly.pdbx_strand_id
1 'polypeptide(L)'
;MSELDAAKEAGIFLLGNTNDAYAQYFSGQSYLNPLVAGPAIPVNVGNVTFEPGCRNNWHRHINGGYQLLLVTAGKGWYQEAGKKPQKLTVGDVVVIKEGVKHWHGAAKNSWFAHVAITAGASEWLEAVSDEEYDQLPDA
;
A
#
# COMPACT_ATOMS: atom_id res chain seq x y z
N MET A 1 5.88 1.30 24.45
CA MET A 1 6.23 0.90 23.08
C MET A 1 5.85 2.01 22.13
N SER A 2 6.74 2.42 21.25
CA SER A 2 6.42 3.43 20.24
C SER A 2 5.52 2.83 19.15
N GLU A 3 4.85 3.68 18.38
CA GLU A 3 4.06 3.22 17.23
C GLU A 3 4.94 2.48 16.22
N LEU A 4 6.18 2.94 16.03
CA LEU A 4 7.14 2.29 15.14
C LEU A 4 7.50 0.89 15.63
N ASP A 5 7.72 0.73 16.92
CA ASP A 5 8.00 -0.59 17.49
C ASP A 5 6.78 -1.52 17.38
N ALA A 6 5.58 -0.99 17.59
CA ALA A 6 4.35 -1.75 17.41
C ALA A 6 4.19 -2.23 15.96
N ALA A 7 4.52 -1.39 14.98
CA ALA A 7 4.47 -1.76 13.57
C ALA A 7 5.47 -2.85 13.23
N LYS A 8 6.68 -2.79 13.80
CA LYS A 8 7.70 -3.83 13.62
C LYS A 8 7.29 -5.17 14.20
N GLU A 9 6.65 -5.14 15.37
CA GLU A 9 6.22 -6.36 16.06
C GLU A 9 4.97 -6.97 15.43
N ALA A 10 4.06 -6.13 14.94
CA ALA A 10 2.83 -6.60 14.32
C ALA A 10 3.05 -7.20 12.94
N GLY A 11 4.08 -6.75 12.22
CA GLY A 11 4.40 -7.25 10.90
C GLY A 11 5.23 -8.54 10.97
N ILE A 12 4.96 -9.48 10.06
CA ILE A 12 5.73 -10.73 9.93
C ILE A 12 7.06 -10.53 9.19
N PHE A 13 7.21 -9.43 8.48
CA PHE A 13 8.45 -9.06 7.80
C PHE A 13 9.03 -7.80 8.43
N LEU A 14 10.34 -7.63 8.32
CA LEU A 14 11.01 -6.43 8.81
C LEU A 14 10.43 -5.18 8.13
N LEU A 15 10.44 -4.08 8.87
CA LEU A 15 9.93 -2.80 8.40
C LEU A 15 10.66 -2.31 7.15
N GLY A 16 11.97 -2.47 7.11
CA GLY A 16 12.82 -1.93 6.06
C GLY A 16 13.16 -0.46 6.31
N ASN A 17 13.52 0.23 5.25
CA ASN A 17 13.92 1.64 5.30
C ASN A 17 12.75 2.55 4.92
N THR A 18 12.87 3.84 5.25
CA THR A 18 11.94 4.85 4.73
C THR A 18 11.86 4.72 3.20
N ASN A 19 10.64 4.82 2.67
CA ASN A 19 10.37 4.60 1.24
C ASN A 19 10.67 5.86 0.43
N ASP A 20 11.94 6.28 0.44
CA ASP A 20 12.36 7.55 -0.15
C ASP A 20 12.26 7.56 -1.67
N ALA A 21 12.53 6.42 -2.31
CA ALA A 21 12.51 6.31 -3.77
C ALA A 21 11.11 6.58 -4.37
N TYR A 22 10.06 6.28 -3.62
CA TYR A 22 8.67 6.48 -4.06
C TYR A 22 7.93 7.55 -3.25
N ALA A 23 8.65 8.31 -2.41
CA ALA A 23 8.02 9.28 -1.50
C ALA A 23 7.13 10.29 -2.22
N GLN A 24 7.49 10.69 -3.44
CA GLN A 24 6.70 11.62 -4.25
C GLN A 24 5.31 11.09 -4.62
N TYR A 25 5.08 9.78 -4.52
CA TYR A 25 3.81 9.13 -4.86
C TYR A 25 2.99 8.77 -3.63
N PHE A 26 3.38 9.25 -2.46
CA PHE A 26 2.71 8.98 -1.19
C PHE A 26 2.41 10.28 -0.47
N SER A 27 1.27 10.34 0.20
CA SER A 27 0.97 11.35 1.21
C SER A 27 1.21 10.71 2.56
N GLY A 28 2.13 11.26 3.35
CA GLY A 28 2.56 10.66 4.61
C GLY A 28 3.79 9.77 4.47
N GLN A 29 4.22 9.18 5.57
CA GLN A 29 5.44 8.36 5.62
C GLN A 29 5.13 6.88 5.44
N SER A 30 5.84 6.25 4.53
CA SER A 30 5.83 4.79 4.36
C SER A 30 7.22 4.21 4.45
N TYR A 31 7.28 2.89 4.58
CA TYR A 31 8.52 2.12 4.68
C TYR A 31 8.45 0.97 3.70
N LEU A 32 9.58 0.62 3.11
CA LEU A 32 9.67 -0.45 2.11
C LEU A 32 10.78 -1.42 2.49
N ASN A 33 10.44 -2.69 2.51
CA ASN A 33 11.39 -3.80 2.62
C ASN A 33 11.25 -4.67 1.38
N PRO A 34 12.15 -4.53 0.38
CA PRO A 34 12.12 -5.42 -0.78
C PRO A 34 12.44 -6.85 -0.35
N LEU A 35 11.52 -7.76 -0.61
CA LEU A 35 11.68 -9.18 -0.30
C LEU A 35 12.22 -9.95 -1.51
N VAL A 36 11.76 -9.61 -2.70
CA VAL A 36 12.26 -10.13 -3.97
C VAL A 36 12.31 -8.97 -4.94
N ALA A 37 13.48 -8.73 -5.52
CA ALA A 37 13.65 -7.74 -6.58
C ALA A 37 14.18 -8.46 -7.81
N GLY A 38 13.58 -8.19 -8.99
CA GLY A 38 14.02 -8.81 -10.24
C GLY A 38 15.54 -8.69 -10.43
N PRO A 39 16.18 -9.42 -11.35
CA PRO A 39 15.59 -10.10 -12.50
C PRO A 39 15.32 -11.61 -12.30
N ALA A 40 15.43 -12.12 -11.06
CA ALA A 40 15.30 -13.56 -10.82
C ALA A 40 13.94 -14.12 -11.27
N ILE A 41 12.87 -13.35 -11.03
CA ILE A 41 11.51 -13.67 -11.48
C ILE A 41 10.84 -12.39 -11.98
N PRO A 42 9.78 -12.48 -12.81
CA PRO A 42 9.16 -11.30 -13.41
C PRO A 42 8.19 -10.56 -12.48
N VAL A 43 8.39 -10.65 -11.18
CA VAL A 43 7.58 -9.91 -10.19
C VAL A 43 8.51 -9.33 -9.13
N ASN A 44 8.08 -8.20 -8.57
CA ASN A 44 8.69 -7.63 -7.37
C ASN A 44 7.79 -7.96 -6.18
N VAL A 45 8.41 -8.30 -5.06
CA VAL A 45 7.68 -8.57 -3.82
C VAL A 45 8.26 -7.66 -2.75
N GLY A 46 7.41 -6.82 -2.17
CA GLY A 46 7.84 -5.89 -1.13
C GLY A 46 6.88 -5.87 0.04
N ASN A 47 7.44 -5.75 1.24
CA ASN A 47 6.64 -5.43 2.42
C ASN A 47 6.56 -3.92 2.53
N VAL A 48 5.35 -3.36 2.46
CA VAL A 48 5.12 -1.92 2.54
C VAL A 48 4.36 -1.62 3.81
N THR A 49 4.90 -0.72 4.62
CA THR A 49 4.30 -0.31 5.89
C THR A 49 3.98 1.17 5.83
N PHE A 50 2.76 1.52 6.21
CA PHE A 50 2.22 2.88 6.16
C PHE A 50 1.98 3.37 7.58
N GLU A 51 2.46 4.57 7.91
CA GLU A 51 2.07 5.25 9.14
C GLU A 51 0.58 5.63 9.09
N PRO A 52 -0.08 5.85 10.23
CA PRO A 52 -1.48 6.29 10.22
C PRO A 52 -1.69 7.49 9.30
N GLY A 53 -2.69 7.41 8.45
CA GLY A 53 -3.00 8.47 7.48
C GLY A 53 -2.22 8.42 6.17
N CYS A 54 -1.17 7.63 6.09
CA CYS A 54 -0.36 7.52 4.87
C CYS A 54 -1.10 6.72 3.80
N ARG A 55 -1.10 7.24 2.56
CA ARG A 55 -1.67 6.55 1.40
C ARG A 55 -0.85 6.88 0.17
N ASN A 56 -0.90 5.99 -0.83
CA ASN A 56 -0.28 6.29 -2.10
C ASN A 56 -1.24 7.06 -3.02
N ASN A 57 -0.69 7.59 -4.10
CA ASN A 57 -1.46 8.25 -5.14
C ASN A 57 -2.35 7.25 -5.88
N TRP A 58 -3.37 7.74 -6.55
CA TRP A 58 -4.05 6.99 -7.57
C TRP A 58 -3.01 6.48 -8.58
N HIS A 59 -3.13 5.23 -8.98
CA HIS A 59 -2.21 4.64 -9.96
C HIS A 59 -2.85 3.41 -10.59
N ARG A 60 -2.19 2.91 -11.63
CA ARG A 60 -2.59 1.67 -12.30
C ARG A 60 -1.36 0.92 -12.77
N HIS A 61 -1.52 -0.38 -12.96
CA HIS A 61 -0.46 -1.24 -13.49
C HIS A 61 -0.70 -1.48 -14.96
N ILE A 62 0.36 -1.36 -15.77
CA ILE A 62 0.30 -1.37 -17.23
C ILE A 62 1.32 -2.34 -17.80
N ASN A 63 1.31 -2.53 -19.12
CA ASN A 63 2.25 -3.41 -19.84
C ASN A 63 2.19 -4.86 -19.32
N GLY A 64 0.96 -5.40 -19.22
CA GLY A 64 0.72 -6.72 -18.66
C GLY A 64 0.83 -6.75 -17.13
N GLY A 65 0.81 -5.59 -16.51
CA GLY A 65 1.00 -5.45 -15.07
C GLY A 65 -0.23 -5.83 -14.25
N TYR A 66 0.04 -6.32 -13.06
CA TYR A 66 -0.98 -6.60 -12.05
C TYR A 66 -0.35 -6.46 -10.68
N GLN A 67 -1.20 -6.43 -9.64
CA GLN A 67 -0.70 -6.40 -8.27
C GLN A 67 -1.59 -7.24 -7.37
N LEU A 68 -0.95 -7.93 -6.43
CA LEU A 68 -1.63 -8.60 -5.32
C LEU A 68 -1.21 -7.91 -4.03
N LEU A 69 -2.16 -7.68 -3.14
CA LEU A 69 -1.89 -7.16 -1.80
C LEU A 69 -2.31 -8.22 -0.79
N LEU A 70 -1.39 -8.57 0.11
CA LEU A 70 -1.64 -9.50 1.21
C LEU A 70 -1.48 -8.71 2.51
N VAL A 71 -2.59 -8.44 3.20
CA VAL A 71 -2.56 -7.60 4.40
C VAL A 71 -2.00 -8.39 5.58
N THR A 72 -0.93 -7.86 6.18
CA THR A 72 -0.17 -8.54 7.23
C THR A 72 -0.24 -7.85 8.60
N ALA A 73 -0.60 -6.56 8.66
CA ALA A 73 -0.69 -5.84 9.92
C ALA A 73 -1.62 -4.64 9.81
N GLY A 74 -2.27 -4.31 10.91
CA GLY A 74 -3.06 -3.09 11.05
C GLY A 74 -4.33 -3.05 10.22
N LYS A 75 -4.79 -1.83 9.95
CA LYS A 75 -6.03 -1.56 9.21
C LYS A 75 -5.78 -0.51 8.14
N GLY A 76 -6.38 -0.70 6.99
CA GLY A 76 -6.21 0.22 5.87
C GLY A 76 -7.40 0.23 4.93
N TRP A 77 -7.18 0.86 3.79
CA TRP A 77 -8.18 1.07 2.75
C TRP A 77 -7.65 0.73 1.37
N TYR A 78 -8.55 0.27 0.53
CA TYR A 78 -8.34 0.10 -0.91
C TYR A 78 -9.55 0.66 -1.63
N GLN A 79 -9.32 1.43 -2.70
CA GLN A 79 -10.42 1.96 -3.50
C GLN A 79 -10.07 1.93 -4.97
N GLU A 80 -11.00 1.41 -5.78
CA GLU A 80 -10.97 1.53 -7.23
C GLU A 80 -11.76 2.77 -7.65
N ALA A 81 -11.30 3.44 -8.70
CA ALA A 81 -11.97 4.64 -9.20
C ALA A 81 -13.42 4.33 -9.53
N GLY A 82 -14.33 5.20 -9.09
CA GLY A 82 -15.76 5.06 -9.30
C GLY A 82 -16.45 4.08 -8.37
N LYS A 83 -15.73 3.47 -7.42
CA LYS A 83 -16.29 2.52 -6.47
C LYS A 83 -16.12 3.00 -5.04
N LYS A 84 -16.84 2.37 -4.12
CA LYS A 84 -16.72 2.67 -2.69
C LYS A 84 -15.39 2.17 -2.15
N PRO A 85 -14.80 2.88 -1.16
CA PRO A 85 -13.61 2.38 -0.46
C PRO A 85 -13.91 1.04 0.22
N GLN A 86 -12.94 0.15 0.16
CA GLN A 86 -12.99 -1.16 0.79
C GLN A 86 -12.05 -1.18 1.98
N LYS A 87 -12.57 -1.51 3.15
CA LYS A 87 -11.78 -1.66 4.36
C LYS A 87 -10.92 -2.91 4.29
N LEU A 88 -9.67 -2.80 4.71
CA LEU A 88 -8.71 -3.91 4.72
C LEU A 88 -8.28 -4.21 6.15
N THR A 89 -8.26 -5.50 6.49
CA THR A 89 -7.75 -6.00 7.76
C THR A 89 -6.82 -7.18 7.52
N VAL A 90 -6.13 -7.62 8.55
CA VAL A 90 -5.15 -8.72 8.45
C VAL A 90 -5.80 -9.96 7.85
N GLY A 91 -5.12 -10.54 6.87
CA GLY A 91 -5.59 -11.72 6.14
C GLY A 91 -6.34 -11.42 4.86
N ASP A 92 -6.69 -10.15 4.62
CA ASP A 92 -7.35 -9.78 3.35
C ASP A 92 -6.36 -9.87 2.18
N VAL A 93 -6.88 -10.28 1.03
CA VAL A 93 -6.13 -10.35 -0.21
C VAL A 93 -6.86 -9.52 -1.26
N VAL A 94 -6.15 -8.61 -1.91
CA VAL A 94 -6.69 -7.79 -2.99
C VAL A 94 -6.03 -8.19 -4.29
N VAL A 95 -6.82 -8.45 -5.32
CA VAL A 95 -6.34 -8.73 -6.68
C VAL A 95 -6.62 -7.49 -7.52
N ILE A 96 -5.55 -6.89 -8.04
CA ILE A 96 -5.63 -5.67 -8.83
C ILE A 96 -5.20 -6.00 -10.25
N LYS A 97 -6.16 -6.00 -11.19
CA LYS A 97 -5.93 -6.34 -12.59
C LYS A 97 -5.31 -5.17 -13.34
N GLU A 98 -4.72 -5.48 -14.48
CA GLU A 98 -4.15 -4.47 -15.38
C GLU A 98 -5.16 -3.35 -15.67
N GLY A 99 -4.68 -2.11 -15.62
CA GLY A 99 -5.46 -0.93 -16.00
C GLY A 99 -6.41 -0.40 -14.93
N VAL A 100 -6.58 -1.10 -13.81
CA VAL A 100 -7.49 -0.65 -12.75
C VAL A 100 -6.87 0.53 -12.00
N LYS A 101 -7.51 1.70 -12.09
CA LYS A 101 -7.10 2.89 -11.33
C LYS A 101 -7.54 2.72 -9.88
N HIS A 102 -6.57 2.79 -8.97
CA HIS A 102 -6.79 2.51 -7.55
C HIS A 102 -5.79 3.22 -6.67
N TRP A 103 -6.04 3.21 -5.38
CA TRP A 103 -5.07 3.56 -4.34
C TRP A 103 -5.27 2.66 -3.12
N HIS A 104 -4.26 2.59 -2.27
CA HIS A 104 -4.36 1.94 -0.97
C HIS A 104 -3.53 2.68 0.06
N GLY A 105 -3.82 2.45 1.33
CA GLY A 105 -3.13 3.14 2.40
C GLY A 105 -3.68 2.78 3.77
N ALA A 106 -3.07 3.38 4.80
CA ALA A 106 -3.44 3.18 6.19
C ALA A 106 -4.74 3.89 6.53
N ALA A 107 -5.44 3.38 7.53
CA ALA A 107 -6.51 4.11 8.18
C ALA A 107 -5.92 5.29 8.98
N LYS A 108 -6.74 6.29 9.29
CA LYS A 108 -6.31 7.48 10.04
C LYS A 108 -5.74 7.15 11.41
N ASN A 109 -6.26 6.09 12.02
CA ASN A 109 -5.99 5.70 13.39
C ASN A 109 -5.21 4.39 13.52
N SER A 110 -4.57 3.93 12.44
CA SER A 110 -3.87 2.65 12.47
C SER A 110 -2.65 2.65 11.54
N TRP A 111 -1.57 2.04 11.97
CA TRP A 111 -0.53 1.56 11.09
C TRP A 111 -1.13 0.48 10.18
N PHE A 112 -0.55 0.31 9.01
CA PHE A 112 -1.02 -0.65 8.03
C PHE A 112 0.16 -1.23 7.27
N ALA A 113 0.19 -2.53 7.09
CA ALA A 113 1.22 -3.18 6.30
C ALA A 113 0.63 -4.26 5.40
N HIS A 114 1.19 -4.36 4.21
CA HIS A 114 0.86 -5.44 3.29
C HIS A 114 2.10 -5.88 2.52
N VAL A 115 2.08 -7.12 2.05
CA VAL A 115 3.00 -7.58 1.02
C VAL A 115 2.39 -7.23 -0.32
N ALA A 116 3.15 -6.52 -1.15
CA ALA A 116 2.75 -6.20 -2.52
C ALA A 116 3.55 -7.09 -3.49
N ILE A 117 2.84 -7.81 -4.33
CA ILE A 117 3.41 -8.62 -5.40
C ILE A 117 3.03 -7.92 -6.70
N THR A 118 4.01 -7.35 -7.40
CA THR A 118 3.76 -6.45 -8.53
C THR A 118 4.51 -6.92 -9.78
N ALA A 119 3.77 -7.08 -10.87
CA ALA A 119 4.31 -7.38 -12.19
C ALA A 119 4.09 -6.19 -13.12
N GLY A 120 4.93 -6.08 -14.15
CA GLY A 120 4.83 -5.05 -15.17
C GLY A 120 5.25 -3.67 -14.66
N ALA A 121 4.74 -2.63 -15.31
CA ALA A 121 5.04 -1.25 -14.97
C ALA A 121 3.88 -0.61 -14.22
N SER A 122 4.16 0.47 -13.52
CA SER A 122 3.13 1.26 -12.81
C SER A 122 3.07 2.66 -13.41
N GLU A 123 1.86 3.17 -13.56
CA GLU A 123 1.61 4.55 -13.98
C GLU A 123 1.02 5.31 -12.79
N TRP A 124 1.77 6.28 -12.29
CA TRP A 124 1.38 7.10 -11.15
C TRP A 124 0.55 8.29 -11.61
N LEU A 125 -0.54 8.54 -10.90
CA LEU A 125 -1.52 9.57 -11.23
C LEU A 125 -1.64 10.57 -10.08
N GLU A 126 -2.80 11.22 -9.95
CA GLU A 126 -2.98 12.27 -8.94
C GLU A 126 -2.98 11.73 -7.51
N ALA A 127 -2.66 12.59 -6.56
CA ALA A 127 -2.74 12.25 -5.14
C ALA A 127 -4.20 12.06 -4.72
N VAL A 128 -4.42 11.23 -3.71
CA VAL A 128 -5.70 11.18 -3.00
C VAL A 128 -5.73 12.39 -2.09
N SER A 129 -6.65 13.33 -2.36
CA SER A 129 -6.72 14.57 -1.62
C SER A 129 -7.05 14.33 -0.14
N ASP A 130 -6.62 15.24 0.73
CA ASP A 130 -6.99 15.17 2.14
C ASP A 130 -8.52 15.21 2.30
N GLU A 131 -9.20 15.99 1.46
CA GLU A 131 -10.66 16.07 1.46
C GLU A 131 -11.31 14.72 1.18
N GLU A 132 -10.87 14.01 0.14
CA GLU A 132 -11.37 12.67 -0.18
C GLU A 132 -11.05 11.69 0.94
N TYR A 133 -9.82 11.71 1.43
CA TYR A 133 -9.37 10.78 2.45
C TYR A 133 -10.09 11.01 3.78
N ASP A 134 -10.33 12.27 4.16
CA ASP A 134 -10.98 12.61 5.43
C ASP A 134 -12.46 12.19 5.48
N GLN A 135 -13.08 11.91 4.34
CA GLN A 135 -14.44 11.39 4.29
C GLN A 135 -14.53 9.90 4.63
N LEU A 136 -13.41 9.19 4.70
CA LEU A 136 -13.40 7.79 5.08
C LEU A 136 -13.74 7.65 6.57
N PRO A 137 -14.52 6.62 6.94
CA PRO A 137 -14.79 6.37 8.35
C PRO A 137 -13.54 5.87 9.06
N ASP A 138 -13.57 5.89 10.38
CA ASP A 138 -12.53 5.23 11.17
C ASP A 138 -12.59 3.72 10.94
N ALA A 139 -11.42 3.10 10.95
CA ALA A 139 -11.31 1.67 10.70
C ALA A 139 -11.59 0.83 11.96
#